data_3fda27bd81a65c5d38555ee6734e8b96
#
_entry.id   3fda27bd81a65c5d38555ee6734e8b96
#
_cell.length_a   1.000
_cell.length_b   1.000
_cell.length_c   1.000
_cell.angle_alpha   90.00
_cell.angle_beta   90.00
_cell.angle_gamma   90.00
#
_symmetry.space_group_name_H-M   'P 1'
#
loop_
_entity.id
_entity.type
_entity.pdbx_description
1 polymer ?
#
loop_
_entity_poly.entity_id
_entity_poly.type
_entity_poly.pdbx_seq_one_letter_code
_entity_poly.pdbx_strand_id
1 'polypeptide(L)'
;MQSRPFNIAQALQEALNLHQQGRLREAEKLYARVLKAAPHNFDALHLLGLIKAQNGQMGDAFRMMSAALKINPNAPDALINFANVLHALKRDSDALDCLDKALALRPDDLEATLYRGNALAALDRAQDALSCFDAVLARNPHRGDALLNRGTAVAKLGRHAQALADFDAVIVQAPNHVEALYNRGTALLDLDRHTEALETFDRALAHAAQHAKAWNNRGRALQALNRHEEAVASFEKAIAIDKNYADAHSNLAFSLLTLGALQRGFTEYEWRWKRTGMADTRRGYRARLWLGEFPLGQRTILLPAEQGLGDTLQFARYAPLLARAGATPILEVHPELKALLAHVDGVASCHARGEALPAYDYYCPLGSLPLAFKTEPATIPAGIPYLSADDASVAKWRPAIEALAGKRAALAWAGNARHPNDRNRSIDLKLLEPLFALEGISFISIQRELRDGDAALLARHYNVTHVGDNLADMADTAAIVALADLTIAVDTSVVHLAGAMGRDTWILVPFASDWRWTLSGERSPWYPQAKLFRQSAPGDWPGAIATARDALLRVTETE
;
A
#
# COMPACT_ATOMS: atom_id res chain seq x y z
N MET A 1 -44.49 61.39 5.73
CA MET A 1 -43.31 60.92 6.47
C MET A 1 -42.19 60.64 5.47
N GLN A 2 -41.21 61.54 5.33
CA GLN A 2 -40.03 61.30 4.51
C GLN A 2 -39.22 60.19 5.22
N SER A 3 -39.06 59.02 4.58
CA SER A 3 -38.18 57.99 5.06
C SER A 3 -36.76 58.54 5.15
N ARG A 4 -36.14 58.50 6.34
CA ARG A 4 -34.69 58.88 6.47
C ARG A 4 -33.90 58.13 5.41
N PRO A 5 -33.02 58.79 4.67
CA PRO A 5 -32.20 58.14 3.67
C PRO A 5 -31.40 57.00 4.34
N PHE A 6 -31.31 55.81 3.67
CA PHE A 6 -30.59 54.64 4.17
C PHE A 6 -29.09 55.02 4.35
N ASN A 7 -28.65 55.02 5.61
CA ASN A 7 -27.25 55.35 5.94
C ASN A 7 -26.37 54.09 5.81
N ILE A 8 -25.63 54.04 4.72
CA ILE A 8 -24.75 52.87 4.39
C ILE A 8 -23.68 52.69 5.47
N ALA A 9 -23.02 53.74 5.96
CA ALA A 9 -21.95 53.64 6.96
C ALA A 9 -22.50 53.09 8.30
N GLN A 10 -23.65 53.57 8.75
CA GLN A 10 -24.29 53.08 9.95
C GLN A 10 -24.75 51.64 9.81
N ALA A 11 -25.30 51.24 8.65
CA ALA A 11 -25.74 49.87 8.38
C ALA A 11 -24.55 48.90 8.31
N LEU A 12 -23.40 49.29 7.76
CA LEU A 12 -22.15 48.51 7.76
C LEU A 12 -21.63 48.30 9.16
N GLN A 13 -21.59 49.34 9.99
CA GLN A 13 -21.10 49.22 11.37
C GLN A 13 -22.03 48.30 12.20
N GLU A 14 -23.36 48.42 12.04
CA GLU A 14 -24.31 47.55 12.69
C GLU A 14 -24.18 46.11 12.22
N ALA A 15 -24.03 45.89 10.91
CA ALA A 15 -23.80 44.56 10.35
C ALA A 15 -22.49 43.93 10.88
N LEU A 16 -21.40 44.69 10.99
CA LEU A 16 -20.13 44.22 11.54
C LEU A 16 -20.28 43.84 13.02
N ASN A 17 -20.99 44.65 13.81
CA ASN A 17 -21.24 44.34 15.21
C ASN A 17 -22.04 43.04 15.38
N LEU A 18 -23.08 42.86 14.55
CA LEU A 18 -23.87 41.62 14.52
C LEU A 18 -23.04 40.41 14.09
N HIS A 19 -22.18 40.58 13.10
CA HIS A 19 -21.27 39.53 12.64
C HIS A 19 -20.33 39.09 13.79
N GLN A 20 -19.70 40.04 14.49
CA GLN A 20 -18.83 39.77 15.65
C GLN A 20 -19.57 39.11 16.81
N GLN A 21 -20.87 39.38 16.99
CA GLN A 21 -21.74 38.72 17.98
C GLN A 21 -22.23 37.34 17.53
N GLY A 22 -21.84 36.82 16.36
CA GLY A 22 -22.29 35.54 15.80
C GLY A 22 -23.74 35.57 15.25
N ARG A 23 -24.36 36.75 15.19
CA ARG A 23 -25.72 36.96 14.66
C ARG A 23 -25.69 37.01 13.13
N LEU A 24 -25.18 35.95 12.49
CA LEU A 24 -24.81 35.90 11.07
C LEU A 24 -26.01 36.20 10.14
N ARG A 25 -27.19 35.67 10.46
CA ARG A 25 -28.40 35.90 9.63
C ARG A 25 -28.84 37.36 9.59
N GLU A 26 -28.65 38.08 10.67
CA GLU A 26 -29.01 39.50 10.75
C GLU A 26 -27.96 40.37 10.07
N ALA A 27 -26.68 40.07 10.28
CA ALA A 27 -25.59 40.70 9.58
C ALA A 27 -25.73 40.52 8.05
N GLU A 28 -26.02 39.30 7.60
CA GLU A 28 -26.23 38.98 6.18
C GLU A 28 -27.33 39.86 5.54
N LYS A 29 -28.49 40.05 6.21
CA LYS A 29 -29.57 40.91 5.74
C LYS A 29 -29.12 42.35 5.60
N LEU A 30 -28.33 42.86 6.56
CA LEU A 30 -27.84 44.24 6.51
C LEU A 30 -26.82 44.44 5.39
N TYR A 31 -25.85 43.53 5.25
CA TYR A 31 -24.89 43.58 4.13
C TYR A 31 -25.61 43.52 2.77
N ALA A 32 -26.62 42.65 2.63
CA ALA A 32 -27.42 42.59 1.40
C ALA A 32 -28.17 43.89 1.12
N ARG A 33 -28.68 44.57 2.15
CA ARG A 33 -29.30 45.90 1.99
C ARG A 33 -28.29 46.96 1.58
N VAL A 34 -27.08 46.91 2.14
CA VAL A 34 -25.98 47.81 1.72
C VAL A 34 -25.66 47.60 0.26
N LEU A 35 -25.53 46.34 -0.20
CA LEU A 35 -25.21 46.01 -1.59
C LEU A 35 -26.38 46.37 -2.55
N LYS A 36 -27.63 46.36 -2.08
CA LYS A 36 -28.75 46.87 -2.87
C LYS A 36 -28.64 48.37 -3.10
N ALA A 37 -28.13 49.11 -2.11
CA ALA A 37 -27.95 50.58 -2.21
C ALA A 37 -26.62 50.96 -2.87
N ALA A 38 -25.58 50.18 -2.65
CA ALA A 38 -24.21 50.36 -3.16
C ALA A 38 -23.60 49.02 -3.63
N PRO A 39 -23.88 48.60 -4.86
CA PRO A 39 -23.47 47.28 -5.37
C PRO A 39 -21.97 47.02 -5.39
N HIS A 40 -21.19 48.06 -5.40
CA HIS A 40 -19.70 48.02 -5.42
C HIS A 40 -19.09 48.39 -4.06
N ASN A 41 -19.82 48.16 -2.95
CA ASN A 41 -19.22 48.38 -1.63
C ASN A 41 -18.32 47.21 -1.27
N PHE A 42 -17.02 47.52 -1.17
CA PHE A 42 -15.97 46.51 -0.90
C PHE A 42 -16.23 45.73 0.40
N ASP A 43 -16.46 46.46 1.51
CA ASP A 43 -16.63 45.85 2.84
C ASP A 43 -17.85 44.91 2.88
N ALA A 44 -18.98 45.38 2.32
CA ALA A 44 -20.20 44.58 2.26
C ALA A 44 -20.03 43.30 1.41
N LEU A 45 -19.32 43.39 0.26
CA LEU A 45 -19.00 42.22 -0.58
C LEU A 45 -18.09 41.25 0.14
N HIS A 46 -17.00 41.74 0.74
CA HIS A 46 -16.03 40.93 1.44
C HIS A 46 -16.65 40.21 2.66
N LEU A 47 -17.30 40.98 3.55
CA LEU A 47 -17.85 40.44 4.80
C LEU A 47 -19.10 39.57 4.58
N LEU A 48 -19.91 39.87 3.58
CA LEU A 48 -21.00 38.96 3.17
C LEU A 48 -20.42 37.67 2.58
N GLY A 49 -19.37 37.76 1.77
CA GLY A 49 -18.63 36.59 1.26
C GLY A 49 -18.09 35.71 2.39
N LEU A 50 -17.57 36.32 3.47
CA LEU A 50 -17.11 35.60 4.65
C LEU A 50 -18.25 34.86 5.36
N ILE A 51 -19.42 35.50 5.55
CA ILE A 51 -20.62 34.82 6.10
C ILE A 51 -21.04 33.66 5.21
N LYS A 52 -21.03 33.83 3.88
CA LYS A 52 -21.34 32.76 2.93
C LYS A 52 -20.39 31.57 3.07
N ALA A 53 -19.08 31.82 3.24
CA ALA A 53 -18.09 30.78 3.49
C ALA A 53 -18.36 30.04 4.82
N GLN A 54 -18.60 30.78 5.91
CA GLN A 54 -18.95 30.22 7.21
C GLN A 54 -20.22 29.34 7.17
N ASN A 55 -21.18 29.68 6.32
CA ASN A 55 -22.40 28.90 6.08
C ASN A 55 -22.21 27.73 5.07
N GLY A 56 -20.99 27.45 4.63
CA GLY A 56 -20.69 26.39 3.65
C GLY A 56 -21.05 26.72 2.19
N GLN A 57 -21.51 27.96 1.91
CA GLN A 57 -21.93 28.43 0.58
C GLN A 57 -20.72 28.91 -0.24
N MET A 58 -19.74 28.00 -0.50
CA MET A 58 -18.44 28.36 -1.08
C MET A 58 -18.53 29.02 -2.46
N GLY A 59 -19.51 28.64 -3.30
CA GLY A 59 -19.73 29.26 -4.62
C GLY A 59 -20.18 30.71 -4.52
N ASP A 60 -21.03 31.05 -3.56
CA ASP A 60 -21.47 32.42 -3.30
C ASP A 60 -20.33 33.25 -2.68
N ALA A 61 -19.61 32.67 -1.73
CA ALA A 61 -18.43 33.28 -1.13
C ALA A 61 -17.39 33.65 -2.20
N PHE A 62 -17.10 32.74 -3.11
CA PHE A 62 -16.18 32.97 -4.23
C PHE A 62 -16.64 34.15 -5.09
N ARG A 63 -17.91 34.22 -5.49
CA ARG A 63 -18.43 35.32 -6.32
C ARG A 63 -18.29 36.66 -5.63
N MET A 64 -18.67 36.74 -4.36
CA MET A 64 -18.65 37.99 -3.60
C MET A 64 -17.24 38.46 -3.30
N MET A 65 -16.35 37.56 -2.82
CA MET A 65 -14.96 37.95 -2.53
C MET A 65 -14.19 38.28 -3.80
N SER A 66 -14.43 37.58 -4.92
CA SER A 66 -13.85 37.92 -6.21
C SER A 66 -14.29 39.33 -6.67
N ALA A 67 -15.58 39.68 -6.47
CA ALA A 67 -16.08 41.02 -6.77
C ALA A 67 -15.43 42.09 -5.86
N ALA A 68 -15.26 41.81 -4.56
CA ALA A 68 -14.57 42.70 -3.63
C ALA A 68 -13.12 42.97 -4.06
N LEU A 69 -12.37 41.89 -4.40
CA LEU A 69 -10.96 42.03 -4.83
C LEU A 69 -10.77 42.70 -6.19
N LYS A 70 -11.81 42.75 -7.04
CA LYS A 70 -11.79 43.62 -8.24
C LYS A 70 -11.84 45.11 -7.89
N ILE A 71 -12.48 45.46 -6.78
CA ILE A 71 -12.59 46.86 -6.31
C ILE A 71 -11.32 47.25 -5.55
N ASN A 72 -10.87 46.41 -4.62
CA ASN A 72 -9.61 46.63 -3.89
C ASN A 72 -8.74 45.37 -3.97
N PRO A 73 -7.85 45.27 -4.98
CA PRO A 73 -7.02 44.07 -5.19
C PRO A 73 -5.85 43.96 -4.20
N ASN A 74 -5.62 44.96 -3.37
CA ASN A 74 -4.52 45.01 -2.41
C ASN A 74 -5.02 45.01 -0.94
N ALA A 75 -6.14 44.37 -0.67
CA ALA A 75 -6.66 44.20 0.67
C ALA A 75 -6.20 42.84 1.27
N PRO A 76 -5.19 42.82 2.17
CA PRO A 76 -4.59 41.56 2.65
C PRO A 76 -5.60 40.63 3.29
N ASP A 77 -6.49 41.13 4.16
CA ASP A 77 -7.51 40.31 4.82
C ASP A 77 -8.49 39.68 3.83
N ALA A 78 -8.88 40.42 2.78
CA ALA A 78 -9.73 39.87 1.74
C ALA A 78 -9.02 38.80 0.89
N LEU A 79 -7.72 38.99 0.60
CA LEU A 79 -6.89 38.00 -0.09
C LEU A 79 -6.76 36.71 0.72
N ILE A 80 -6.50 36.80 2.02
CA ILE A 80 -6.39 35.65 2.93
C ILE A 80 -7.72 34.89 3.00
N ASN A 81 -8.82 35.60 3.23
CA ASN A 81 -10.14 34.97 3.31
C ASN A 81 -10.56 34.35 1.97
N PHE A 82 -10.21 34.99 0.86
CA PHE A 82 -10.50 34.43 -0.48
C PHE A 82 -9.65 33.20 -0.77
N ALA A 83 -8.39 33.18 -0.34
CA ALA A 83 -7.53 31.99 -0.44
C ALA A 83 -8.10 30.79 0.31
N ASN A 84 -8.69 30.99 1.49
CA ASN A 84 -9.39 29.92 2.21
C ASN A 84 -10.60 29.38 1.43
N VAL A 85 -11.37 30.26 0.79
CA VAL A 85 -12.48 29.85 -0.07
C VAL A 85 -11.97 29.08 -1.29
N LEU A 86 -10.88 29.53 -1.90
CA LEU A 86 -10.24 28.84 -3.03
C LEU A 86 -9.72 27.45 -2.63
N HIS A 87 -9.07 27.34 -1.48
CA HIS A 87 -8.62 26.05 -0.92
C HIS A 87 -9.78 25.08 -0.69
N ALA A 88 -10.88 25.55 -0.09
CA ALA A 88 -12.09 24.76 0.09
C ALA A 88 -12.70 24.29 -1.24
N LEU A 89 -12.54 25.07 -2.31
CA LEU A 89 -12.93 24.74 -3.68
C LEU A 89 -11.91 23.92 -4.45
N LYS A 90 -10.80 23.47 -3.80
CA LYS A 90 -9.68 22.72 -4.42
C LYS A 90 -8.93 23.49 -5.51
N ARG A 91 -8.93 24.82 -5.41
CA ARG A 91 -8.21 25.74 -6.29
C ARG A 91 -6.94 26.24 -5.61
N ASP A 92 -6.09 25.29 -5.20
CA ASP A 92 -4.96 25.56 -4.31
C ASP A 92 -3.86 26.43 -4.98
N SER A 93 -3.70 26.36 -6.30
CA SER A 93 -2.79 27.26 -7.04
C SER A 93 -3.25 28.71 -6.96
N ASP A 94 -4.54 28.98 -7.18
CA ASP A 94 -5.09 30.33 -7.09
C ASP A 94 -5.04 30.86 -5.64
N ALA A 95 -5.23 29.94 -4.66
CA ALA A 95 -5.09 30.28 -3.24
C ALA A 95 -3.67 30.72 -2.92
N LEU A 96 -2.66 29.99 -3.43
CA LEU A 96 -1.25 30.31 -3.26
C LEU A 96 -0.92 31.70 -3.81
N ASP A 97 -1.39 32.03 -5.02
CA ASP A 97 -1.19 33.35 -5.64
C ASP A 97 -1.78 34.48 -4.78
N CYS A 98 -2.96 34.28 -4.20
CA CYS A 98 -3.57 35.24 -3.29
C CYS A 98 -2.76 35.41 -2.00
N LEU A 99 -2.25 34.33 -1.43
CA LEU A 99 -1.46 34.34 -0.19
C LEU A 99 -0.08 34.95 -0.40
N ASP A 100 0.59 34.66 -1.52
CA ASP A 100 1.85 35.29 -1.90
C ASP A 100 1.69 36.82 -2.05
N LYS A 101 0.56 37.25 -2.63
CA LYS A 101 0.23 38.66 -2.72
C LYS A 101 -0.08 39.29 -1.36
N ALA A 102 -0.80 38.60 -0.49
CA ALA A 102 -1.09 39.05 0.87
C ALA A 102 0.20 39.20 1.69
N LEU A 103 1.14 38.26 1.58
CA LEU A 103 2.43 38.28 2.25
C LEU A 103 3.36 39.32 1.67
N ALA A 104 3.29 39.64 0.38
CA ALA A 104 4.02 40.78 -0.20
C ALA A 104 3.57 42.11 0.41
N LEU A 105 2.30 42.24 0.80
CA LEU A 105 1.75 43.42 1.46
C LEU A 105 1.96 43.43 2.98
N ARG A 106 1.93 42.24 3.62
CA ARG A 106 2.15 42.02 5.05
C ARG A 106 3.07 40.79 5.29
N PRO A 107 4.40 40.96 5.23
CA PRO A 107 5.34 39.83 5.30
C PRO A 107 5.31 39.02 6.59
N ASP A 108 4.92 39.65 7.72
CA ASP A 108 4.87 38.97 9.03
C ASP A 108 3.50 38.40 9.40
N ASP A 109 2.56 38.28 8.45
CA ASP A 109 1.23 37.76 8.69
C ASP A 109 1.28 36.22 8.87
N LEU A 110 1.13 35.78 10.13
CA LEU A 110 1.21 34.35 10.48
C LEU A 110 0.02 33.53 9.96
N GLU A 111 -1.16 34.16 9.80
CA GLU A 111 -2.33 33.48 9.22
C GLU A 111 -2.10 33.23 7.72
N ALA A 112 -1.66 34.27 7.00
CA ALA A 112 -1.33 34.12 5.58
C ALA A 112 -0.22 33.06 5.38
N THR A 113 0.80 33.05 6.26
CA THR A 113 1.89 32.06 6.21
C THR A 113 1.39 30.64 6.46
N LEU A 114 0.51 30.45 7.44
CA LEU A 114 -0.10 29.14 7.73
C LEU A 114 -0.91 28.63 6.53
N TYR A 115 -1.80 29.48 5.99
CA TYR A 115 -2.65 29.08 4.87
C TYR A 115 -1.84 28.87 3.59
N ARG A 116 -0.74 29.59 3.41
CA ARG A 116 0.23 29.33 2.35
C ARG A 116 0.82 27.92 2.47
N GLY A 117 1.21 27.52 3.69
CA GLY A 117 1.64 26.15 3.99
C GLY A 117 0.59 25.11 3.63
N ASN A 118 -0.68 25.36 3.98
CA ASN A 118 -1.79 24.47 3.65
C ASN A 118 -2.00 24.32 2.14
N ALA A 119 -1.97 25.42 1.39
CA ALA A 119 -2.08 25.40 -0.08
C ALA A 119 -0.91 24.65 -0.72
N LEU A 120 0.32 24.87 -0.24
CA LEU A 120 1.51 24.15 -0.70
C LEU A 120 1.43 22.65 -0.42
N ALA A 121 0.96 22.25 0.77
CA ALA A 121 0.78 20.86 1.13
C ALA A 121 -0.27 20.16 0.23
N ALA A 122 -1.36 20.87 -0.12
CA ALA A 122 -2.38 20.38 -1.03
C ALA A 122 -1.87 20.25 -2.48
N LEU A 123 -0.90 21.07 -2.88
CA LEU A 123 -0.19 21.00 -4.17
C LEU A 123 0.97 20.01 -4.21
N ASP A 124 1.09 19.12 -3.20
CA ASP A 124 2.17 18.12 -3.07
C ASP A 124 3.58 18.72 -2.88
N ARG A 125 3.66 19.98 -2.43
CA ARG A 125 4.90 20.71 -2.16
C ARG A 125 5.25 20.66 -0.66
N ALA A 126 5.40 19.43 -0.13
CA ALA A 126 5.54 19.20 1.32
C ALA A 126 6.75 19.91 1.95
N GLN A 127 7.88 20.01 1.25
CA GLN A 127 9.07 20.69 1.77
C GLN A 127 8.86 22.22 1.88
N ASP A 128 8.18 22.82 0.91
CA ASP A 128 7.87 24.25 0.96
C ASP A 128 6.83 24.55 2.04
N ALA A 129 5.83 23.66 2.19
CA ALA A 129 4.83 23.76 3.25
C ALA A 129 5.48 23.71 4.64
N LEU A 130 6.45 22.80 4.84
CA LEU A 130 7.21 22.66 6.09
C LEU A 130 7.86 23.99 6.48
N SER A 131 8.50 24.70 5.52
CA SER A 131 9.13 26.00 5.77
C SER A 131 8.12 27.05 6.27
N CYS A 132 6.89 27.03 5.76
CA CYS A 132 5.83 27.92 6.23
C CYS A 132 5.41 27.59 7.67
N PHE A 133 5.18 26.31 7.97
CA PHE A 133 4.78 25.89 9.31
C PHE A 133 5.88 26.13 10.34
N ASP A 134 7.15 25.92 9.99
CA ASP A 134 8.29 26.25 10.85
C ASP A 134 8.35 27.73 11.17
N ALA A 135 8.09 28.61 10.19
CA ALA A 135 8.04 30.06 10.41
C ALA A 135 6.92 30.47 11.39
N VAL A 136 5.74 29.83 11.27
CA VAL A 136 4.62 30.05 12.21
C VAL A 136 4.99 29.57 13.62
N LEU A 137 5.55 28.35 13.73
CA LEU A 137 5.90 27.75 15.02
C LEU A 137 7.10 28.42 15.71
N ALA A 138 7.98 29.05 14.95
CA ALA A 138 9.05 29.88 15.50
C ALA A 138 8.50 31.09 16.31
N ARG A 139 7.33 31.60 15.95
CA ARG A 139 6.65 32.71 16.65
C ARG A 139 5.62 32.22 17.67
N ASN A 140 4.97 31.09 17.39
CA ASN A 140 4.00 30.47 18.28
C ASN A 140 4.22 28.94 18.36
N PRO A 141 5.13 28.46 19.23
CA PRO A 141 5.52 27.05 19.31
C PRO A 141 4.38 26.08 19.69
N HIS A 142 3.31 26.59 20.27
CA HIS A 142 2.17 25.77 20.73
C HIS A 142 0.93 25.91 19.82
N ARG A 143 1.07 26.44 18.62
CA ARG A 143 -0.05 26.59 17.71
C ARG A 143 -0.45 25.22 17.13
N GLY A 144 -1.59 24.68 17.63
CA GLY A 144 -2.00 23.29 17.38
C GLY A 144 -2.26 22.98 15.90
N ASP A 145 -2.88 23.88 15.14
CA ASP A 145 -3.12 23.71 13.71
C ASP A 145 -1.79 23.67 12.90
N ALA A 146 -0.83 24.53 13.24
CA ALA A 146 0.48 24.52 12.62
C ALA A 146 1.29 23.26 12.96
N LEU A 147 1.23 22.78 14.21
CA LEU A 147 1.83 21.51 14.61
C LEU A 147 1.22 20.33 13.85
N LEU A 148 -0.12 20.24 13.79
CA LEU A 148 -0.81 19.16 13.07
C LEU A 148 -0.41 19.12 11.60
N ASN A 149 -0.42 20.29 10.94
CA ASN A 149 -0.11 20.41 9.52
C ASN A 149 1.39 20.17 9.24
N ARG A 150 2.28 20.63 10.13
CA ARG A 150 3.72 20.33 10.06
C ARG A 150 3.96 18.83 10.19
N GLY A 151 3.40 18.20 11.21
CA GLY A 151 3.50 16.75 11.41
C GLY A 151 3.03 15.96 10.19
N THR A 152 1.91 16.38 9.56
CA THR A 152 1.40 15.77 8.33
C THR A 152 2.37 15.95 7.16
N ALA A 153 2.94 17.14 6.97
CA ALA A 153 3.93 17.41 5.92
C ALA A 153 5.23 16.62 6.14
N VAL A 154 5.70 16.54 7.38
CA VAL A 154 6.90 15.79 7.79
C VAL A 154 6.69 14.28 7.57
N ALA A 155 5.51 13.74 7.92
CA ALA A 155 5.16 12.33 7.67
C ALA A 155 5.16 12.02 6.17
N LYS A 156 4.62 12.93 5.34
CA LYS A 156 4.64 12.80 3.87
C LYS A 156 6.06 12.75 3.28
N LEU A 157 7.02 13.38 3.95
CA LEU A 157 8.44 13.32 3.61
C LEU A 157 9.15 12.06 4.15
N GLY A 158 8.42 11.10 4.74
CA GLY A 158 8.95 9.86 5.32
C GLY A 158 9.62 10.04 6.69
N ARG A 159 9.53 11.22 7.30
CA ARG A 159 10.16 11.52 8.60
C ARG A 159 9.20 11.21 9.76
N HIS A 160 8.69 9.97 9.84
CA HIS A 160 7.60 9.58 10.73
C HIS A 160 7.92 9.78 12.22
N ALA A 161 9.17 9.54 12.66
CA ALA A 161 9.58 9.76 14.04
C ALA A 161 9.52 11.26 14.44
N GLN A 162 9.84 12.16 13.53
CA GLN A 162 9.71 13.60 13.75
C GLN A 162 8.24 14.03 13.79
N ALA A 163 7.40 13.48 12.90
CA ALA A 163 5.98 13.75 12.86
C ALA A 163 5.26 13.38 14.17
N LEU A 164 5.69 12.30 14.84
CA LEU A 164 5.13 11.90 16.13
C LEU A 164 5.24 12.99 17.19
N ALA A 165 6.35 13.72 17.27
CA ALA A 165 6.55 14.79 18.25
C ALA A 165 5.52 15.92 18.05
N ASP A 166 5.18 16.26 16.81
CA ASP A 166 4.18 17.27 16.51
C ASP A 166 2.78 16.81 16.89
N PHE A 167 2.41 15.56 16.53
CA PHE A 167 1.10 15.00 16.88
C PHE A 167 0.96 14.83 18.40
N ASP A 168 2.01 14.40 19.09
CA ASP A 168 2.02 14.29 20.56
C ASP A 168 1.79 15.66 21.20
N ALA A 169 2.42 16.73 20.69
CA ALA A 169 2.22 18.09 21.18
C ALA A 169 0.77 18.57 21.01
N VAL A 170 0.12 18.23 19.89
CA VAL A 170 -1.32 18.51 19.70
C VAL A 170 -2.18 17.71 20.67
N ILE A 171 -1.88 16.43 20.87
CA ILE A 171 -2.65 15.53 21.76
C ILE A 171 -2.49 15.95 23.22
N VAL A 172 -1.35 16.49 23.64
CA VAL A 172 -1.17 17.07 24.99
C VAL A 172 -2.11 18.25 25.20
N GLN A 173 -2.29 19.11 24.22
CA GLN A 173 -3.20 20.26 24.30
C GLN A 173 -4.68 19.86 24.19
N ALA A 174 -4.97 18.89 23.33
CA ALA A 174 -6.31 18.40 23.03
C ALA A 174 -6.31 16.86 22.99
N PRO A 175 -6.46 16.17 24.13
CA PRO A 175 -6.32 14.71 24.22
C PRO A 175 -7.25 13.90 23.34
N ASN A 176 -8.36 14.50 22.89
CA ASN A 176 -9.40 13.88 22.08
C ASN A 176 -9.40 14.39 20.63
N HIS A 177 -8.31 15.03 20.19
CA HIS A 177 -8.21 15.54 18.81
C HIS A 177 -8.08 14.37 17.81
N VAL A 178 -9.20 14.01 17.21
CA VAL A 178 -9.32 12.79 16.37
C VAL A 178 -8.30 12.74 15.24
N GLU A 179 -8.09 13.84 14.52
CA GLU A 179 -7.17 13.90 13.39
C GLU A 179 -5.70 13.71 13.84
N ALA A 180 -5.31 14.32 14.96
CA ALA A 180 -3.97 14.13 15.52
C ALA A 180 -3.75 12.69 15.98
N LEU A 181 -4.74 12.07 16.65
CA LEU A 181 -4.71 10.66 17.01
C LEU A 181 -4.62 9.76 15.77
N TYR A 182 -5.42 10.02 14.74
CA TYR A 182 -5.37 9.25 13.49
C TYR A 182 -4.00 9.34 12.81
N ASN A 183 -3.47 10.55 12.67
CA ASN A 183 -2.17 10.79 12.02
C ASN A 183 -1.01 10.20 12.84
N ARG A 184 -1.07 10.30 14.18
CA ARG A 184 -0.13 9.64 15.09
C ARG A 184 -0.13 8.13 14.90
N GLY A 185 -1.31 7.52 14.92
CA GLY A 185 -1.47 6.08 14.69
C GLY A 185 -0.91 5.63 13.34
N THR A 186 -1.11 6.44 12.30
CA THR A 186 -0.57 6.16 10.97
C THR A 186 0.96 6.24 10.96
N ALA A 187 1.54 7.27 11.57
CA ALA A 187 3.00 7.40 11.69
C ALA A 187 3.62 6.24 12.51
N LEU A 188 2.92 5.75 13.54
CA LEU A 188 3.33 4.58 14.32
C LEU A 188 3.30 3.29 13.50
N LEU A 189 2.30 3.11 12.62
CA LEU A 189 2.28 1.98 11.67
C LEU A 189 3.50 2.00 10.73
N ASP A 190 3.85 3.17 10.21
CA ASP A 190 4.98 3.33 9.30
C ASP A 190 6.35 3.14 10.00
N LEU A 191 6.35 3.22 11.35
CA LEU A 191 7.50 2.93 12.21
C LEU A 191 7.47 1.50 12.80
N ASP A 192 6.55 0.63 12.36
CA ASP A 192 6.33 -0.74 12.87
C ASP A 192 6.00 -0.82 14.37
N ARG A 193 5.54 0.30 14.98
CA ARG A 193 5.11 0.37 16.38
C ARG A 193 3.63 -0.01 16.50
N HIS A 194 3.31 -1.26 16.10
CA HIS A 194 1.93 -1.70 15.84
C HIS A 194 1.02 -1.70 17.07
N THR A 195 1.53 -2.03 18.26
CA THR A 195 0.76 -2.01 19.50
C THR A 195 0.34 -0.59 19.88
N GLU A 196 1.26 0.36 19.79
CA GLU A 196 0.97 1.76 20.09
C GLU A 196 0.05 2.39 19.03
N ALA A 197 0.21 1.97 17.76
CA ALA A 197 -0.70 2.35 16.69
C ALA A 197 -2.13 1.90 16.99
N LEU A 198 -2.31 0.63 17.39
CA LEU A 198 -3.61 0.06 17.75
C LEU A 198 -4.27 0.85 18.87
N GLU A 199 -3.57 1.07 19.99
CA GLU A 199 -4.07 1.87 21.12
C GLU A 199 -4.46 3.30 20.71
N THR A 200 -3.67 3.89 19.81
CA THR A 200 -3.93 5.25 19.32
C THR A 200 -5.17 5.29 18.42
N PHE A 201 -5.38 4.29 17.55
CA PHE A 201 -6.59 4.19 16.76
C PHE A 201 -7.82 3.89 17.61
N ASP A 202 -7.71 3.06 18.66
CA ASP A 202 -8.79 2.81 19.60
C ASP A 202 -9.26 4.10 20.28
N ARG A 203 -8.32 4.97 20.69
CA ARG A 203 -8.64 6.30 21.22
C ARG A 203 -9.32 7.19 20.18
N ALA A 204 -8.82 7.23 18.95
CA ALA A 204 -9.45 8.01 17.89
C ALA A 204 -10.89 7.56 17.63
N LEU A 205 -11.12 6.25 17.57
CA LEU A 205 -12.41 5.64 17.27
C LEU A 205 -13.42 5.78 18.42
N ALA A 206 -12.96 5.90 19.66
CA ALA A 206 -13.82 6.21 20.80
C ALA A 206 -14.51 7.58 20.65
N HIS A 207 -13.87 8.53 19.95
CA HIS A 207 -14.41 9.87 19.69
C HIS A 207 -15.01 10.03 18.29
N ALA A 208 -14.65 9.18 17.33
CA ALA A 208 -15.11 9.24 15.95
C ALA A 208 -15.40 7.83 15.40
N ALA A 209 -16.45 7.18 15.90
CA ALA A 209 -16.83 5.82 15.52
C ALA A 209 -17.15 5.65 14.01
N GLN A 210 -17.44 6.74 13.28
CA GLN A 210 -17.70 6.74 11.85
C GLN A 210 -16.47 7.07 10.99
N HIS A 211 -15.25 6.91 11.52
CA HIS A 211 -14.01 7.20 10.80
C HIS A 211 -13.49 5.94 10.07
N ALA A 212 -13.94 5.71 8.83
CA ALA A 212 -13.62 4.51 8.06
C ALA A 212 -12.11 4.25 7.91
N LYS A 213 -11.30 5.32 7.67
CA LYS A 213 -9.85 5.19 7.55
C LYS A 213 -9.17 4.74 8.85
N ALA A 214 -9.67 5.20 10.00
CA ALA A 214 -9.14 4.77 11.31
C ALA A 214 -9.46 3.30 11.57
N TRP A 215 -10.67 2.83 11.24
CA TRP A 215 -11.01 1.41 11.29
C TRP A 215 -10.12 0.55 10.40
N ASN A 216 -9.88 0.99 9.15
CA ASN A 216 -8.97 0.29 8.24
C ASN A 216 -7.54 0.21 8.80
N ASN A 217 -7.00 1.31 9.30
CA ASN A 217 -5.63 1.35 9.83
C ASN A 217 -5.51 0.58 11.15
N ARG A 218 -6.56 0.57 12.00
CA ARG A 218 -6.67 -0.33 13.16
C ARG A 218 -6.56 -1.80 12.73
N GLY A 219 -7.27 -2.18 11.67
CA GLY A 219 -7.20 -3.53 11.09
C GLY A 219 -5.79 -3.88 10.61
N ARG A 220 -5.09 -2.94 9.97
CA ARG A 220 -3.69 -3.12 9.54
C ARG A 220 -2.73 -3.32 10.73
N ALA A 221 -2.90 -2.56 11.83
CA ALA A 221 -2.14 -2.78 13.06
C ALA A 221 -2.37 -4.19 13.62
N LEU A 222 -3.62 -4.64 13.64
CA LEU A 222 -3.99 -5.99 14.10
C LEU A 222 -3.43 -7.10 13.19
N GLN A 223 -3.42 -6.91 11.87
CA GLN A 223 -2.77 -7.84 10.93
C GLN A 223 -1.27 -7.99 11.23
N ALA A 224 -0.58 -6.87 11.45
CA ALA A 224 0.85 -6.90 11.77
C ALA A 224 1.15 -7.57 13.12
N LEU A 225 0.15 -7.63 14.02
CA LEU A 225 0.19 -8.34 15.30
C LEU A 225 -0.36 -9.78 15.21
N ASN A 226 -0.62 -10.31 14.00
CA ASN A 226 -1.24 -11.62 13.75
C ASN A 226 -2.63 -11.83 14.42
N ARG A 227 -3.36 -10.73 14.71
CA ARG A 227 -4.72 -10.73 15.30
C ARG A 227 -5.76 -10.61 14.19
N HIS A 228 -5.81 -11.60 13.29
CA HIS A 228 -6.56 -11.51 12.03
C HIS A 228 -8.08 -11.52 12.21
N GLU A 229 -8.64 -12.22 13.22
CA GLU A 229 -10.08 -12.19 13.50
C GLU A 229 -10.55 -10.77 13.89
N GLU A 230 -9.77 -10.08 14.72
CA GLU A 230 -10.06 -8.70 15.11
C GLU A 230 -9.81 -7.72 13.95
N ALA A 231 -8.83 -8.02 13.09
CA ALA A 231 -8.59 -7.26 11.87
C ALA A 231 -9.78 -7.35 10.92
N VAL A 232 -10.34 -8.55 10.70
CA VAL A 232 -11.58 -8.77 9.92
C VAL A 232 -12.70 -7.88 10.44
N ALA A 233 -12.97 -7.91 11.75
CA ALA A 233 -14.02 -7.08 12.36
C ALA A 233 -13.78 -5.58 12.13
N SER A 234 -12.52 -5.12 12.16
CA SER A 234 -12.15 -3.73 11.92
C SER A 234 -12.38 -3.32 10.46
N PHE A 235 -11.98 -4.16 9.50
CA PHE A 235 -12.21 -3.90 8.07
C PHE A 235 -13.69 -3.93 7.72
N GLU A 236 -14.48 -4.84 8.30
CA GLU A 236 -15.93 -4.87 8.12
C GLU A 236 -16.59 -3.59 8.62
N LYS A 237 -16.13 -3.02 9.73
CA LYS A 237 -16.58 -1.69 10.20
C LYS A 237 -16.22 -0.58 9.22
N ALA A 238 -15.00 -0.58 8.68
CA ALA A 238 -14.59 0.39 7.66
C ALA A 238 -15.48 0.31 6.41
N ILE A 239 -15.76 -0.91 5.93
CA ILE A 239 -16.62 -1.19 4.76
C ILE A 239 -18.08 -0.85 5.03
N ALA A 240 -18.58 -1.07 6.25
CA ALA A 240 -19.94 -0.68 6.62
C ALA A 240 -20.16 0.85 6.54
N ILE A 241 -19.11 1.63 6.84
CA ILE A 241 -19.14 3.10 6.75
C ILE A 241 -18.97 3.55 5.29
N ASP A 242 -18.01 2.98 4.57
CA ASP A 242 -17.75 3.25 3.15
C ASP A 242 -17.69 1.93 2.36
N LYS A 243 -18.80 1.58 1.72
CA LYS A 243 -18.96 0.35 0.94
C LYS A 243 -18.02 0.26 -0.28
N ASN A 244 -17.44 1.37 -0.70
CA ASN A 244 -16.53 1.43 -1.83
C ASN A 244 -15.05 1.57 -1.43
N TYR A 245 -14.73 1.39 -0.16
CA TYR A 245 -13.37 1.53 0.34
C TYR A 245 -12.49 0.34 -0.10
N ALA A 246 -11.92 0.44 -1.30
CA ALA A 246 -11.17 -0.64 -1.95
C ALA A 246 -9.99 -1.17 -1.12
N ASP A 247 -9.29 -0.30 -0.38
CA ASP A 247 -8.18 -0.75 0.49
C ASP A 247 -8.68 -1.59 1.66
N ALA A 248 -9.82 -1.24 2.27
CA ALA A 248 -10.40 -2.02 3.36
C ALA A 248 -10.84 -3.42 2.88
N HIS A 249 -11.46 -3.51 1.69
CA HIS A 249 -11.79 -4.80 1.07
C HIS A 249 -10.54 -5.64 0.79
N SER A 250 -9.48 -5.03 0.24
CA SER A 250 -8.23 -5.73 -0.06
C SER A 250 -7.53 -6.22 1.21
N ASN A 251 -7.54 -5.44 2.29
CA ASN A 251 -6.98 -5.82 3.58
C ASN A 251 -7.83 -6.91 4.26
N LEU A 252 -9.16 -6.82 4.13
CA LEU A 252 -10.09 -7.87 4.56
C LEU A 252 -9.79 -9.19 3.85
N ALA A 253 -9.61 -9.14 2.51
CA ALA A 253 -9.25 -10.32 1.72
C ALA A 253 -8.01 -11.01 2.29
N PHE A 254 -6.95 -10.25 2.56
CA PHE A 254 -5.71 -10.78 3.12
C PHE A 254 -5.95 -11.50 4.45
N SER A 255 -6.67 -10.90 5.40
CA SER A 255 -6.98 -11.54 6.69
C SER A 255 -7.83 -12.79 6.53
N LEU A 256 -8.85 -12.76 5.67
CA LEU A 256 -9.70 -13.92 5.41
C LEU A 256 -8.93 -15.09 4.80
N LEU A 257 -8.05 -14.81 3.83
CA LEU A 257 -7.17 -15.80 3.21
C LEU A 257 -6.21 -16.41 4.24
N THR A 258 -5.63 -15.57 5.11
CA THR A 258 -4.75 -16.03 6.20
C THR A 258 -5.45 -16.96 7.17
N LEU A 259 -6.74 -16.69 7.47
CA LEU A 259 -7.60 -17.52 8.32
C LEU A 259 -8.15 -18.76 7.60
N GLY A 260 -7.83 -18.97 6.31
CA GLY A 260 -8.29 -20.10 5.51
C GLY A 260 -9.73 -19.97 4.98
N ALA A 261 -10.38 -18.81 5.15
CA ALA A 261 -11.70 -18.52 4.58
C ALA A 261 -11.56 -18.15 3.09
N LEU A 262 -11.07 -19.10 2.28
CA LEU A 262 -10.57 -18.85 0.93
C LEU A 262 -11.65 -18.28 0.00
N GLN A 263 -12.86 -18.85 0.00
CA GLN A 263 -13.91 -18.42 -0.92
C GLN A 263 -14.29 -16.95 -0.67
N ARG A 264 -14.51 -16.58 0.59
CA ARG A 264 -14.81 -15.21 0.97
C ARG A 264 -13.62 -14.30 0.71
N GLY A 265 -12.42 -14.75 1.05
CA GLY A 265 -11.17 -14.03 0.84
C GLY A 265 -10.93 -13.70 -0.63
N PHE A 266 -11.09 -14.67 -1.54
CA PHE A 266 -10.94 -14.41 -2.97
C PHE A 266 -12.07 -13.55 -3.56
N THR A 267 -13.27 -13.57 -2.97
CA THR A 267 -14.34 -12.64 -3.35
C THR A 267 -13.93 -11.19 -3.03
N GLU A 268 -13.43 -10.96 -1.83
CA GLU A 268 -12.92 -9.65 -1.43
C GLU A 268 -11.65 -9.25 -2.19
N TYR A 269 -10.83 -10.22 -2.61
CA TYR A 269 -9.60 -9.98 -3.38
C TYR A 269 -9.87 -9.35 -4.76
N GLU A 270 -11.06 -9.50 -5.34
CA GLU A 270 -11.44 -8.85 -6.58
C GLU A 270 -11.53 -7.31 -6.46
N TRP A 271 -11.57 -6.77 -5.24
CA TRP A 271 -11.49 -5.32 -5.02
C TRP A 271 -10.10 -4.72 -5.33
N ARG A 272 -9.05 -5.56 -5.49
CA ARG A 272 -7.73 -5.11 -5.92
C ARG A 272 -7.79 -4.27 -7.20
N TRP A 273 -8.76 -4.55 -8.07
CA TRP A 273 -8.97 -3.83 -9.32
C TRP A 273 -9.50 -2.39 -9.15
N LYS A 274 -10.03 -2.05 -7.98
CA LYS A 274 -10.54 -0.72 -7.65
C LYS A 274 -9.52 0.13 -6.89
N ARG A 275 -8.37 -0.43 -6.53
CA ARG A 275 -7.30 0.31 -5.87
C ARG A 275 -6.59 1.23 -6.86
N THR A 276 -6.15 2.39 -6.37
CA THR A 276 -5.33 3.32 -7.17
C THR A 276 -4.06 2.61 -7.66
N GLY A 277 -3.72 2.76 -8.95
CA GLY A 277 -2.57 2.12 -9.58
C GLY A 277 -2.84 0.73 -10.17
N MET A 278 -3.78 -0.06 -9.63
CA MET A 278 -4.15 -1.36 -10.23
C MET A 278 -5.13 -1.22 -11.39
N ALA A 279 -5.97 -0.20 -11.38
CA ALA A 279 -6.92 0.07 -12.46
C ALA A 279 -6.23 0.27 -13.82
N ASP A 280 -5.04 0.86 -13.81
CA ASP A 280 -4.25 1.11 -15.03
C ASP A 280 -3.62 -0.17 -15.61
N THR A 281 -3.52 -1.24 -14.81
CA THR A 281 -3.04 -2.55 -15.26
C THR A 281 -4.14 -3.41 -15.91
N ARG A 282 -5.40 -3.03 -15.80
CA ARG A 282 -6.49 -3.59 -16.59
C ARG A 282 -6.30 -3.21 -18.04
N ARG A 283 -5.35 -3.85 -18.68
CA ARG A 283 -5.23 -3.76 -20.12
C ARG A 283 -6.61 -4.01 -20.71
N GLY A 284 -7.02 -3.22 -21.67
CA GLY A 284 -8.35 -3.31 -22.28
C GLY A 284 -8.57 -4.65 -22.99
N TYR A 285 -8.63 -5.73 -22.22
CA TYR A 285 -9.02 -7.05 -22.73
C TYR A 285 -10.41 -6.94 -23.32
N ARG A 286 -10.56 -7.23 -24.60
CA ARG A 286 -11.82 -7.04 -25.34
C ARG A 286 -12.84 -8.15 -25.08
N ALA A 287 -12.38 -9.31 -24.56
CA ALA A 287 -13.23 -10.43 -24.25
C ALA A 287 -13.93 -10.25 -22.89
N ARG A 288 -14.93 -11.08 -22.62
CA ARG A 288 -15.66 -11.09 -21.34
C ARG A 288 -14.81 -11.72 -20.24
N LEU A 289 -14.78 -11.11 -19.07
CA LEU A 289 -14.25 -11.71 -17.85
C LEU A 289 -15.07 -12.94 -17.47
N TRP A 290 -14.38 -14.04 -17.19
CA TRP A 290 -14.96 -15.27 -16.66
C TRP A 290 -14.49 -15.52 -15.24
N LEU A 291 -15.44 -15.69 -14.32
CA LEU A 291 -15.19 -15.99 -12.90
C LEU A 291 -15.88 -17.28 -12.44
N GLY A 292 -16.06 -18.24 -13.35
CA GLY A 292 -16.63 -19.56 -13.03
C GLY A 292 -18.16 -19.63 -13.13
N GLU A 293 -18.83 -18.65 -13.75
CA GLU A 293 -20.30 -18.58 -13.82
C GLU A 293 -20.93 -19.70 -14.67
N PHE A 294 -20.16 -20.23 -15.61
CA PHE A 294 -20.60 -21.30 -16.54
C PHE A 294 -19.41 -22.13 -17.05
N PRO A 295 -19.63 -23.37 -17.50
CA PRO A 295 -18.59 -24.19 -18.11
C PRO A 295 -18.09 -23.56 -19.43
N LEU A 296 -16.76 -23.49 -19.60
CA LEU A 296 -16.16 -22.91 -20.82
C LEU A 296 -16.31 -23.81 -22.04
N GLY A 297 -16.38 -25.13 -21.87
CA GLY A 297 -16.35 -26.08 -23.00
C GLY A 297 -15.06 -25.95 -23.82
N GLN A 298 -15.15 -26.06 -25.13
CA GLN A 298 -13.99 -25.98 -26.06
C GLN A 298 -13.57 -24.54 -26.39
N ARG A 299 -13.75 -23.60 -25.47
CA ARG A 299 -13.44 -22.18 -25.69
C ARG A 299 -12.03 -21.82 -25.27
N THR A 300 -11.49 -20.81 -25.94
CA THR A 300 -10.19 -20.26 -25.59
C THR A 300 -10.31 -19.26 -24.44
N ILE A 301 -9.40 -19.35 -23.49
CA ILE A 301 -9.35 -18.44 -22.33
C ILE A 301 -7.94 -17.89 -22.12
N LEU A 302 -7.84 -16.56 -22.13
CA LEU A 302 -6.60 -15.86 -21.78
C LEU A 302 -6.46 -15.76 -20.27
N LEU A 303 -5.29 -16.13 -19.76
CA LEU A 303 -4.91 -16.09 -18.36
C LEU A 303 -3.77 -15.08 -18.16
N PRO A 304 -4.08 -13.80 -18.02
CA PRO A 304 -3.03 -12.80 -17.81
C PRO A 304 -2.49 -12.83 -16.39
N ALA A 305 -1.17 -12.74 -16.25
CA ALA A 305 -0.50 -12.52 -14.99
C ALA A 305 -0.59 -11.03 -14.61
N GLU A 306 -1.25 -10.69 -13.53
CA GLU A 306 -1.42 -9.30 -13.08
C GLU A 306 -0.63 -8.97 -11.81
N GLN A 307 -0.14 -9.98 -11.11
CA GLN A 307 0.65 -9.90 -9.89
C GLN A 307 2.14 -10.19 -10.15
N GLY A 308 2.91 -10.44 -9.10
CA GLY A 308 4.31 -10.78 -9.17
C GLY A 308 4.62 -12.17 -9.77
N LEU A 309 5.92 -12.47 -9.89
CA LEU A 309 6.39 -13.76 -10.41
C LEU A 309 5.89 -14.94 -9.56
N GLY A 310 5.93 -14.79 -8.22
CA GLY A 310 5.46 -15.84 -7.29
C GLY A 310 3.98 -16.16 -7.45
N ASP A 311 3.13 -15.13 -7.59
CA ASP A 311 1.70 -15.31 -7.84
C ASP A 311 1.44 -16.00 -9.17
N THR A 312 2.19 -15.60 -10.21
CA THR A 312 2.09 -16.23 -11.53
C THR A 312 2.43 -17.71 -11.46
N LEU A 313 3.53 -18.06 -10.81
CA LEU A 313 3.93 -19.46 -10.61
C LEU A 313 2.87 -20.24 -9.81
N GLN A 314 2.37 -19.65 -8.73
CA GLN A 314 1.37 -20.33 -7.88
C GLN A 314 0.08 -20.60 -8.64
N PHE A 315 -0.47 -19.59 -9.31
CA PHE A 315 -1.80 -19.70 -9.92
C PHE A 315 -1.78 -20.36 -11.30
N ALA A 316 -0.63 -20.56 -11.94
CA ALA A 316 -0.48 -21.37 -13.14
C ALA A 316 -1.01 -22.81 -12.94
N ARG A 317 -1.03 -23.32 -11.70
CA ARG A 317 -1.61 -24.64 -11.35
C ARG A 317 -3.07 -24.86 -11.76
N TYR A 318 -3.80 -23.77 -12.03
CA TYR A 318 -5.19 -23.85 -12.48
C TYR A 318 -5.32 -24.09 -14.00
N ALA A 319 -4.28 -23.80 -14.81
CA ALA A 319 -4.34 -24.00 -16.25
C ALA A 319 -4.59 -25.46 -16.65
N PRO A 320 -3.94 -26.48 -16.03
CA PRO A 320 -4.28 -27.89 -16.27
C PRO A 320 -5.74 -28.25 -15.93
N LEU A 321 -6.35 -27.58 -14.95
CA LEU A 321 -7.75 -27.82 -14.60
C LEU A 321 -8.69 -27.30 -15.67
N LEU A 322 -8.42 -26.13 -16.23
CA LEU A 322 -9.17 -25.57 -17.36
C LEU A 322 -9.08 -26.48 -18.59
N ALA A 323 -7.87 -26.96 -18.91
CA ALA A 323 -7.67 -27.89 -20.03
C ALA A 323 -8.44 -29.20 -19.84
N ARG A 324 -8.39 -29.78 -18.64
CA ARG A 324 -9.19 -30.99 -18.31
C ARG A 324 -10.71 -30.75 -18.38
N ALA A 325 -11.15 -29.52 -18.13
CA ALA A 325 -12.54 -29.11 -18.33
C ALA A 325 -12.90 -28.81 -19.81
N GLY A 326 -11.98 -29.03 -20.73
CA GLY A 326 -12.16 -28.89 -22.17
C GLY A 326 -11.83 -27.50 -22.72
N ALA A 327 -11.46 -26.53 -21.89
CA ALA A 327 -11.06 -25.21 -22.35
C ALA A 327 -9.63 -25.20 -22.93
N THR A 328 -9.29 -24.17 -23.69
CA THR A 328 -7.97 -23.96 -24.29
C THR A 328 -7.28 -22.78 -23.60
N PRO A 329 -6.45 -23.00 -22.54
CA PRO A 329 -5.78 -21.94 -21.83
C PRO A 329 -4.63 -21.31 -22.64
N ILE A 330 -4.57 -19.98 -22.64
CA ILE A 330 -3.50 -19.16 -23.20
C ILE A 330 -2.91 -18.34 -22.05
N LEU A 331 -1.62 -18.45 -21.79
CA LEU A 331 -0.95 -17.68 -20.76
C LEU A 331 -0.38 -16.37 -21.34
N GLU A 332 -0.57 -15.26 -20.61
CA GLU A 332 0.19 -14.02 -20.80
C GLU A 332 0.95 -13.73 -19.52
N VAL A 333 2.28 -13.84 -19.54
CA VAL A 333 3.11 -13.85 -18.33
C VAL A 333 4.25 -12.82 -18.38
N HIS A 334 4.97 -12.66 -17.30
CA HIS A 334 6.22 -11.90 -17.28
C HIS A 334 7.23 -12.55 -18.25
N PRO A 335 8.05 -11.75 -18.94
CA PRO A 335 9.05 -12.29 -19.87
C PRO A 335 9.93 -13.36 -19.25
N GLU A 336 10.33 -13.17 -17.98
CA GLU A 336 11.21 -14.06 -17.22
C GLU A 336 10.60 -15.45 -16.94
N LEU A 337 9.28 -15.57 -17.06
CA LEU A 337 8.56 -16.83 -16.81
C LEU A 337 8.13 -17.55 -18.10
N LYS A 338 8.26 -16.90 -19.26
CA LYS A 338 7.71 -17.44 -20.51
C LYS A 338 8.25 -18.83 -20.84
N ALA A 339 9.58 -18.99 -20.84
CA ALA A 339 10.22 -20.26 -21.16
C ALA A 339 9.73 -21.39 -20.22
N LEU A 340 9.69 -21.12 -18.91
CA LEU A 340 9.28 -22.09 -17.91
C LEU A 340 7.79 -22.47 -18.02
N LEU A 341 6.90 -21.47 -18.17
CA LEU A 341 5.45 -21.69 -18.16
C LEU A 341 4.88 -22.19 -19.51
N ALA A 342 5.67 -22.12 -20.59
CA ALA A 342 5.29 -22.68 -21.88
C ALA A 342 5.10 -24.22 -21.84
N HIS A 343 5.67 -24.89 -20.85
CA HIS A 343 5.63 -26.34 -20.69
C HIS A 343 4.59 -26.81 -19.66
N VAL A 344 3.72 -25.92 -19.15
CA VAL A 344 2.64 -26.31 -18.23
C VAL A 344 1.60 -27.13 -18.98
N ASP A 345 1.25 -28.28 -18.43
CA ASP A 345 0.29 -29.20 -19.03
C ASP A 345 -1.03 -28.51 -19.40
N GLY A 346 -1.48 -28.72 -20.63
CA GLY A 346 -2.75 -28.20 -21.13
C GLY A 346 -2.73 -26.74 -21.53
N VAL A 347 -1.60 -26.04 -21.43
CA VAL A 347 -1.43 -24.68 -21.95
C VAL A 347 -1.21 -24.74 -23.46
N ALA A 348 -2.09 -24.11 -24.22
CA ALA A 348 -2.03 -24.10 -25.69
C ALA A 348 -0.91 -23.18 -26.23
N SER A 349 -0.70 -22.03 -25.58
CA SER A 349 0.40 -21.12 -25.90
C SER A 349 0.72 -20.21 -24.71
N CYS A 350 1.98 -19.77 -24.61
CA CYS A 350 2.48 -18.87 -23.58
C CYS A 350 3.14 -17.65 -24.23
N HIS A 351 2.68 -16.47 -23.87
CA HIS A 351 3.12 -15.19 -24.41
C HIS A 351 3.71 -14.32 -23.32
N ALA A 352 4.79 -13.62 -23.63
CA ALA A 352 5.29 -12.60 -22.74
C ALA A 352 4.40 -11.33 -22.82
N ARG A 353 4.32 -10.59 -21.73
CA ARG A 353 3.63 -9.30 -21.72
C ARG A 353 4.16 -8.39 -22.83
N GLY A 354 3.23 -7.86 -23.65
CA GLY A 354 3.55 -6.99 -24.77
C GLY A 354 3.70 -7.71 -26.12
N GLU A 355 3.74 -9.04 -26.14
CA GLU A 355 3.67 -9.81 -27.39
C GLU A 355 2.23 -9.81 -27.96
N ALA A 356 2.11 -10.10 -29.26
CA ALA A 356 0.82 -10.29 -29.90
C ALA A 356 0.14 -11.53 -29.32
N LEU A 357 -1.12 -11.36 -28.89
CA LEU A 357 -1.94 -12.45 -28.38
C LEU A 357 -2.80 -13.05 -29.52
N PRO A 358 -3.00 -14.38 -29.55
CA PRO A 358 -3.98 -14.98 -30.43
C PRO A 358 -5.40 -14.56 -30.05
N ALA A 359 -6.39 -14.91 -30.88
CA ALA A 359 -7.79 -14.71 -30.55
C ALA A 359 -8.21 -15.56 -29.34
N TYR A 360 -9.02 -15.01 -28.45
CA TYR A 360 -9.57 -15.69 -27.29
C TYR A 360 -11.02 -15.26 -27.02
N ASP A 361 -11.81 -16.17 -26.46
CA ASP A 361 -13.25 -15.98 -26.20
C ASP A 361 -13.49 -15.29 -24.86
N TYR A 362 -12.69 -15.63 -23.86
CA TYR A 362 -12.78 -15.14 -22.47
C TYR A 362 -11.41 -14.80 -21.92
N TYR A 363 -11.40 -14.07 -20.82
CA TYR A 363 -10.18 -13.92 -20.02
C TYR A 363 -10.48 -14.09 -18.53
N CYS A 364 -9.49 -14.56 -17.79
CA CYS A 364 -9.50 -14.62 -16.34
C CYS A 364 -8.09 -14.32 -15.81
N PRO A 365 -7.87 -13.24 -15.06
CA PRO A 365 -6.58 -13.00 -14.41
C PRO A 365 -6.19 -14.18 -13.54
N LEU A 366 -4.90 -14.53 -13.51
CA LEU A 366 -4.43 -15.69 -12.77
C LEU A 366 -4.85 -15.65 -11.29
N GLY A 367 -4.76 -14.48 -10.62
CA GLY A 367 -5.18 -14.31 -9.22
C GLY A 367 -6.69 -14.39 -9.00
N SER A 368 -7.52 -14.42 -10.06
CA SER A 368 -8.98 -14.61 -9.97
C SER A 368 -9.41 -16.07 -10.15
N LEU A 369 -8.49 -16.94 -10.59
CA LEU A 369 -8.81 -18.37 -10.78
C LEU A 369 -9.26 -19.09 -9.52
N PRO A 370 -8.68 -18.84 -8.32
CA PRO A 370 -9.20 -19.45 -7.09
C PRO A 370 -10.66 -19.13 -6.83
N LEU A 371 -11.11 -17.89 -7.14
CA LEU A 371 -12.52 -17.52 -7.07
C LEU A 371 -13.35 -18.29 -8.10
N ALA A 372 -12.90 -18.31 -9.37
CA ALA A 372 -13.59 -18.99 -10.46
C ALA A 372 -13.79 -20.50 -10.20
N PHE A 373 -12.81 -21.12 -9.55
CA PHE A 373 -12.87 -22.53 -9.15
C PHE A 373 -13.50 -22.76 -7.76
N LYS A 374 -13.96 -21.71 -7.08
CA LYS A 374 -14.52 -21.77 -5.71
C LYS A 374 -13.59 -22.53 -4.75
N THR A 375 -12.32 -22.20 -4.81
CA THR A 375 -11.27 -22.93 -4.08
C THR A 375 -11.48 -22.80 -2.56
N GLU A 376 -11.52 -23.93 -1.90
CA GLU A 376 -11.52 -24.12 -0.44
C GLU A 376 -10.21 -24.79 -0.02
N PRO A 377 -9.83 -24.81 1.26
CA PRO A 377 -8.59 -25.47 1.70
C PRO A 377 -8.47 -26.93 1.25
N ALA A 378 -9.58 -27.67 1.26
CA ALA A 378 -9.62 -29.07 0.82
C ALA A 378 -9.59 -29.25 -0.71
N THR A 379 -9.84 -28.19 -1.48
CA THR A 379 -9.91 -28.24 -2.96
C THR A 379 -8.80 -27.45 -3.64
N ILE A 380 -7.79 -27.03 -2.87
CA ILE A 380 -6.57 -26.47 -3.47
C ILE A 380 -6.01 -27.49 -4.46
N PRO A 381 -5.72 -27.09 -5.73
CA PRO A 381 -5.22 -28.04 -6.71
C PRO A 381 -3.90 -28.68 -6.26
N ALA A 382 -3.95 -29.99 -5.98
CA ALA A 382 -2.87 -30.75 -5.34
C ALA A 382 -1.95 -31.47 -6.35
N GLY A 383 -2.18 -31.31 -7.67
CA GLY A 383 -1.32 -31.88 -8.71
C GLY A 383 0.07 -31.24 -8.74
N ILE A 384 0.95 -31.67 -7.85
CA ILE A 384 2.35 -31.26 -7.76
C ILE A 384 3.21 -32.48 -8.09
N PRO A 385 4.27 -32.34 -8.92
CA PRO A 385 4.68 -31.14 -9.64
C PRO A 385 3.74 -30.75 -10.81
N TYR A 386 3.60 -29.45 -11.04
CA TYR A 386 2.96 -28.90 -12.26
C TYR A 386 3.94 -28.04 -13.06
N LEU A 387 5.17 -27.87 -12.58
CA LEU A 387 6.29 -27.27 -13.30
C LEU A 387 7.50 -28.21 -13.27
N SER A 388 8.31 -28.14 -14.31
CA SER A 388 9.60 -28.84 -14.40
C SER A 388 10.65 -27.94 -15.05
N ALA A 389 11.90 -28.14 -14.72
CA ALA A 389 12.99 -27.54 -15.46
C ALA A 389 13.13 -28.21 -16.83
N ASP A 390 13.48 -27.45 -17.85
CA ASP A 390 13.78 -27.99 -19.17
C ASP A 390 15.18 -28.64 -19.21
N ASP A 391 15.32 -29.66 -20.08
CA ASP A 391 16.55 -30.46 -20.15
C ASP A 391 17.77 -29.65 -20.58
N ALA A 392 17.62 -28.62 -21.39
CA ALA A 392 18.72 -27.78 -21.86
C ALA A 392 19.28 -26.91 -20.73
N SER A 393 18.41 -26.28 -19.95
CA SER A 393 18.79 -25.52 -18.75
C SER A 393 19.44 -26.43 -17.70
N VAL A 394 18.89 -27.64 -17.47
CA VAL A 394 19.50 -28.63 -16.56
C VAL A 394 20.87 -29.04 -17.05
N ALA A 395 21.03 -29.36 -18.34
CA ALA A 395 22.34 -29.73 -18.91
C ALA A 395 23.37 -28.61 -18.80
N LYS A 396 22.97 -27.35 -18.94
CA LYS A 396 23.81 -26.16 -18.77
C LYS A 396 24.39 -26.09 -17.35
N TRP A 397 23.56 -26.27 -16.33
CA TRP A 397 23.95 -26.06 -14.94
C TRP A 397 24.53 -27.31 -14.25
N ARG A 398 24.24 -28.50 -14.77
CA ARG A 398 24.64 -29.78 -14.21
C ARG A 398 26.13 -29.87 -13.87
N PRO A 399 27.10 -29.53 -14.75
CA PRO A 399 28.53 -29.67 -14.44
C PRO A 399 28.96 -28.83 -13.23
N ALA A 400 28.42 -27.63 -13.10
CA ALA A 400 28.75 -26.72 -12.01
C ALA A 400 28.15 -27.17 -10.67
N ILE A 401 26.91 -27.67 -10.69
CA ILE A 401 26.18 -28.02 -9.48
C ILE A 401 26.57 -29.41 -8.97
N GLU A 402 26.76 -30.39 -9.85
CA GLU A 402 27.13 -31.75 -9.45
C GLU A 402 28.61 -31.86 -9.01
N ALA A 403 29.43 -30.86 -9.34
CA ALA A 403 30.82 -30.78 -8.82
C ALA A 403 30.89 -30.37 -7.34
N LEU A 404 29.81 -29.86 -6.76
CA LEU A 404 29.76 -29.45 -5.36
C LEU A 404 29.65 -30.68 -4.44
N ALA A 405 30.42 -30.66 -3.35
CA ALA A 405 30.49 -31.79 -2.41
C ALA A 405 29.31 -31.74 -1.42
N GLY A 406 28.90 -32.91 -0.94
CA GLY A 406 27.87 -33.06 0.07
C GLY A 406 26.47 -32.72 -0.44
N LYS A 407 25.56 -32.38 0.49
CA LYS A 407 24.21 -31.94 0.14
C LYS A 407 24.19 -30.52 -0.44
N ARG A 408 23.44 -30.32 -1.48
CA ARG A 408 23.36 -29.06 -2.22
C ARG A 408 22.08 -28.32 -1.85
N ALA A 409 22.23 -27.17 -1.22
CA ALA A 409 21.11 -26.32 -0.82
C ALA A 409 21.06 -25.03 -1.67
N ALA A 410 20.06 -24.88 -2.51
CA ALA A 410 19.79 -23.61 -3.20
C ALA A 410 19.30 -22.57 -2.19
N LEU A 411 19.85 -21.35 -2.21
CA LEU A 411 19.62 -20.32 -1.19
C LEU A 411 19.22 -18.97 -1.78
N ALA A 412 18.14 -18.38 -1.23
CA ALA A 412 17.72 -17.00 -1.50
C ALA A 412 17.19 -16.33 -0.22
N TRP A 413 17.76 -15.19 0.19
CA TRP A 413 17.48 -14.55 1.48
C TRP A 413 16.79 -13.21 1.38
N ALA A 414 16.61 -12.68 0.18
CA ALA A 414 16.00 -11.38 -0.03
C ALA A 414 15.11 -11.37 -1.28
N GLY A 415 14.07 -10.58 -1.20
CA GLY A 415 13.18 -10.28 -2.32
C GLY A 415 13.62 -9.03 -3.08
N ASN A 416 12.72 -8.53 -3.95
CA ASN A 416 12.88 -7.26 -4.63
C ASN A 416 12.81 -6.12 -3.61
N ALA A 417 13.88 -5.32 -3.50
CA ALA A 417 14.00 -4.20 -2.57
C ALA A 417 12.92 -3.10 -2.76
N ARG A 418 12.29 -3.04 -3.94
CA ARG A 418 11.18 -2.10 -4.22
C ARG A 418 9.82 -2.60 -3.71
N HIS A 419 9.76 -3.84 -3.22
CA HIS A 419 8.50 -4.38 -2.71
C HIS A 419 8.17 -3.75 -1.34
N PRO A 420 6.93 -3.23 -1.11
CA PRO A 420 6.58 -2.54 0.14
C PRO A 420 6.85 -3.35 1.41
N ASN A 421 6.73 -4.68 1.36
CA ASN A 421 6.95 -5.59 2.48
C ASN A 421 8.36 -6.21 2.48
N ASP A 422 9.32 -5.67 1.71
CA ASP A 422 10.63 -6.30 1.58
C ASP A 422 11.40 -6.36 2.90
N ARG A 423 11.39 -5.27 3.67
CA ARG A 423 12.06 -5.19 4.97
C ARG A 423 11.56 -6.22 6.00
N ASN A 424 10.29 -6.65 5.89
CA ASN A 424 9.72 -7.64 6.81
C ASN A 424 10.11 -9.08 6.44
N ARG A 425 10.23 -9.38 5.12
CA ARG A 425 10.46 -10.75 4.62
C ARG A 425 11.90 -11.07 4.24
N SER A 426 12.73 -10.04 4.00
CA SER A 426 14.13 -10.23 3.64
C SER A 426 15.03 -10.29 4.87
N ILE A 427 16.10 -11.07 4.78
CA ILE A 427 17.05 -11.33 5.87
C ILE A 427 18.40 -10.67 5.53
N ASP A 428 19.06 -10.06 6.51
CA ASP A 428 20.48 -9.69 6.36
C ASP A 428 21.31 -10.98 6.27
N LEU A 429 22.10 -11.11 5.20
CA LEU A 429 22.90 -12.31 4.92
C LEU A 429 23.79 -12.73 6.11
N LYS A 430 24.26 -11.78 6.91
CA LYS A 430 25.04 -12.07 8.12
C LYS A 430 24.33 -12.99 9.11
N LEU A 431 23.02 -12.92 9.18
CA LEU A 431 22.24 -13.79 10.05
C LEU A 431 22.23 -15.25 9.59
N LEU A 432 22.56 -15.52 8.31
CA LEU A 432 22.66 -16.86 7.76
C LEU A 432 24.03 -17.52 7.94
N GLU A 433 25.05 -16.79 8.41
CA GLU A 433 26.40 -17.38 8.67
C GLU A 433 26.37 -18.65 9.54
N PRO A 434 25.47 -18.80 10.54
CA PRO A 434 25.35 -20.06 11.28
C PRO A 434 24.98 -21.28 10.43
N LEU A 435 24.34 -21.09 9.27
CA LEU A 435 24.09 -22.17 8.31
C LEU A 435 25.38 -22.53 7.54
N PHE A 436 26.15 -21.53 7.15
CA PHE A 436 27.40 -21.73 6.39
C PHE A 436 28.50 -22.40 7.20
N ALA A 437 28.38 -22.41 8.52
CA ALA A 437 29.28 -23.14 9.41
C ALA A 437 29.03 -24.66 9.44
N LEU A 438 27.95 -25.15 8.79
CA LEU A 438 27.65 -26.59 8.76
C LEU A 438 28.52 -27.30 7.74
N GLU A 439 29.13 -28.41 8.16
CA GLU A 439 29.87 -29.29 7.30
C GLU A 439 28.96 -30.22 6.49
N GLY A 440 29.43 -30.71 5.35
CA GLY A 440 28.66 -31.61 4.49
C GLY A 440 27.56 -30.98 3.65
N ILE A 441 27.45 -29.64 3.66
CA ILE A 441 26.48 -28.91 2.86
C ILE A 441 27.20 -27.90 1.96
N SER A 442 26.88 -27.90 0.68
CA SER A 442 27.25 -26.87 -0.29
C SER A 442 26.02 -25.96 -0.54
N PHE A 443 26.16 -24.68 -0.26
CA PHE A 443 25.12 -23.68 -0.51
C PHE A 443 25.30 -23.05 -1.90
N ILE A 444 24.21 -23.00 -2.66
CA ILE A 444 24.17 -22.41 -3.99
C ILE A 444 23.35 -21.13 -3.90
N SER A 445 24.02 -19.99 -3.84
CA SER A 445 23.33 -18.70 -3.82
C SER A 445 22.73 -18.39 -5.20
N ILE A 446 21.41 -18.43 -5.28
CA ILE A 446 20.62 -18.04 -6.46
C ILE A 446 19.99 -16.64 -6.31
N GLN A 447 20.49 -15.85 -5.36
CA GLN A 447 20.10 -14.47 -5.15
C GLN A 447 20.59 -13.61 -6.31
N ARG A 448 19.67 -13.00 -7.11
CA ARG A 448 20.03 -12.18 -8.28
C ARG A 448 20.56 -10.80 -7.92
N GLU A 449 19.93 -10.16 -6.94
CA GLU A 449 20.33 -8.83 -6.48
C GLU A 449 20.98 -8.95 -5.12
N LEU A 450 22.29 -8.79 -5.08
CA LEU A 450 23.05 -8.73 -3.83
C LEU A 450 22.92 -7.34 -3.21
N ARG A 451 22.86 -7.29 -1.88
CA ARG A 451 22.91 -6.05 -1.11
C ARG A 451 24.36 -5.67 -0.78
N ASP A 452 24.55 -4.44 -0.32
CA ASP A 452 25.87 -3.95 0.06
C ASP A 452 26.53 -4.87 1.10
N GLY A 453 27.70 -5.37 0.77
CA GLY A 453 28.49 -6.29 1.62
C GLY A 453 28.20 -7.78 1.40
N ASP A 454 27.10 -8.18 0.75
CA ASP A 454 26.75 -9.59 0.53
C ASP A 454 27.84 -10.35 -0.24
N ALA A 455 28.35 -9.79 -1.33
CA ALA A 455 29.39 -10.43 -2.15
C ALA A 455 30.66 -10.72 -1.33
N ALA A 456 31.10 -9.78 -0.50
CA ALA A 456 32.26 -9.95 0.35
C ALA A 456 32.04 -11.00 1.45
N LEU A 457 30.81 -11.12 1.94
CA LEU A 457 30.45 -12.11 2.94
C LEU A 457 30.40 -13.52 2.32
N LEU A 458 29.74 -13.69 1.17
CA LEU A 458 29.69 -14.97 0.45
C LEU A 458 31.11 -15.50 0.13
N ALA A 459 32.04 -14.63 -0.29
CA ALA A 459 33.38 -14.99 -0.63
C ALA A 459 34.25 -15.52 0.55
N ARG A 460 33.79 -15.33 1.79
CA ARG A 460 34.49 -15.87 2.98
C ARG A 460 34.18 -17.33 3.25
N HIS A 461 33.10 -17.86 2.67
CA HIS A 461 32.63 -19.22 2.95
C HIS A 461 32.92 -20.13 1.77
N TYR A 462 33.83 -21.08 1.95
CA TYR A 462 34.31 -22.02 0.90
C TYR A 462 33.19 -22.94 0.38
N ASN A 463 32.15 -23.18 1.20
CA ASN A 463 31.01 -24.03 0.86
C ASN A 463 29.83 -23.25 0.30
N VAL A 464 30.01 -21.97 -0.05
CA VAL A 464 28.99 -21.13 -0.68
C VAL A 464 29.42 -20.74 -2.09
N THR A 465 28.65 -21.14 -3.09
CA THR A 465 28.88 -20.79 -4.50
C THR A 465 27.77 -19.82 -4.95
N HIS A 466 28.15 -18.61 -5.34
CA HIS A 466 27.21 -17.64 -5.89
C HIS A 466 27.09 -17.80 -7.40
N VAL A 467 25.85 -18.00 -7.87
CA VAL A 467 25.54 -18.15 -9.30
C VAL A 467 24.48 -17.13 -9.79
N GLY A 468 24.00 -16.28 -8.88
CA GLY A 468 22.91 -15.33 -9.15
C GLY A 468 23.16 -14.42 -10.33
N ASP A 469 24.39 -13.95 -10.52
CA ASP A 469 24.80 -13.07 -11.63
C ASP A 469 24.72 -13.74 -13.02
N ASN A 470 24.74 -15.08 -13.04
CA ASN A 470 24.73 -15.88 -14.28
C ASN A 470 23.33 -16.40 -14.66
N LEU A 471 22.31 -16.08 -13.87
CA LEU A 471 20.92 -16.47 -14.14
C LEU A 471 20.30 -15.55 -15.20
N ALA A 472 19.98 -16.10 -16.35
CA ALA A 472 19.31 -15.35 -17.42
C ALA A 472 17.82 -15.09 -17.08
N ASP A 473 17.13 -16.15 -16.65
CA ASP A 473 15.69 -16.12 -16.35
C ASP A 473 15.31 -17.15 -15.26
N MET A 474 14.02 -17.41 -15.11
CA MET A 474 13.52 -18.38 -14.12
C MET A 474 13.70 -19.84 -14.56
N ALA A 475 14.00 -20.12 -15.83
CA ALA A 475 14.33 -21.48 -16.28
C ALA A 475 15.71 -21.90 -15.76
N ASP A 476 16.69 -21.00 -15.76
CA ASP A 476 17.97 -21.24 -15.09
C ASP A 476 17.81 -21.51 -13.57
N THR A 477 16.97 -20.72 -12.90
CA THR A 477 16.66 -20.94 -11.49
C THR A 477 16.00 -22.30 -11.27
N ALA A 478 15.06 -22.69 -12.15
CA ALA A 478 14.40 -24.01 -12.08
C ALA A 478 15.40 -25.16 -12.28
N ALA A 479 16.35 -25.02 -13.18
CA ALA A 479 17.40 -26.02 -13.40
C ALA A 479 18.26 -26.23 -12.14
N ILE A 480 18.65 -25.14 -11.46
CA ILE A 480 19.43 -25.25 -10.22
C ILE A 480 18.59 -25.86 -9.10
N VAL A 481 17.33 -25.44 -8.95
CA VAL A 481 16.37 -26.04 -7.98
C VAL A 481 16.16 -27.53 -8.27
N ALA A 482 16.13 -27.95 -9.54
CA ALA A 482 16.02 -29.36 -9.91
C ALA A 482 17.27 -30.18 -9.55
N LEU A 483 18.45 -29.58 -9.62
CA LEU A 483 19.74 -30.19 -9.31
C LEU A 483 20.11 -30.14 -7.81
N ALA A 484 19.50 -29.23 -7.06
CA ALA A 484 19.68 -29.12 -5.62
C ALA A 484 18.88 -30.18 -4.87
N ASP A 485 19.40 -30.62 -3.72
CA ASP A 485 18.73 -31.56 -2.82
C ASP A 485 17.69 -30.84 -1.94
N LEU A 486 17.89 -29.54 -1.69
CA LEU A 486 17.03 -28.69 -0.88
C LEU A 486 17.02 -27.25 -1.41
N THR A 487 15.90 -26.57 -1.27
CA THR A 487 15.79 -25.12 -1.48
C THR A 487 15.47 -24.43 -0.15
N ILE A 488 16.28 -23.48 0.28
CA ILE A 488 16.06 -22.66 1.48
C ILE A 488 15.87 -21.22 1.03
N ALA A 489 14.70 -20.63 1.26
CA ALA A 489 14.49 -19.24 0.89
C ALA A 489 13.47 -18.53 1.78
N VAL A 490 13.52 -17.20 1.75
CA VAL A 490 12.45 -16.36 2.30
C VAL A 490 11.26 -16.35 1.33
N ASP A 491 10.15 -15.72 1.73
CA ASP A 491 8.93 -15.59 0.93
C ASP A 491 9.18 -14.80 -0.36
N THR A 492 9.60 -15.50 -1.40
CA THR A 492 9.92 -14.96 -2.75
C THR A 492 9.43 -15.91 -3.85
N SER A 493 9.59 -15.51 -5.12
CA SER A 493 9.26 -16.36 -6.26
C SER A 493 9.98 -17.71 -6.27
N VAL A 494 11.14 -17.80 -5.64
CA VAL A 494 11.94 -19.05 -5.54
C VAL A 494 11.19 -20.15 -4.79
N VAL A 495 10.53 -19.83 -3.67
CA VAL A 495 9.77 -20.84 -2.91
C VAL A 495 8.52 -21.31 -3.66
N HIS A 496 7.92 -20.42 -4.45
CA HIS A 496 6.80 -20.80 -5.32
C HIS A 496 7.25 -21.70 -6.48
N LEU A 497 8.42 -21.42 -7.03
CA LEU A 497 9.03 -22.25 -8.06
C LEU A 497 9.35 -23.65 -7.52
N ALA A 498 10.12 -23.71 -6.44
CA ALA A 498 10.52 -25.00 -5.83
C ALA A 498 9.29 -25.80 -5.38
N GLY A 499 8.30 -25.14 -4.78
CA GLY A 499 7.03 -25.74 -4.40
C GLY A 499 6.22 -26.27 -5.60
N ALA A 500 6.17 -25.52 -6.71
CA ALA A 500 5.49 -25.92 -7.94
C ALA A 500 6.17 -27.12 -8.62
N MET A 501 7.49 -27.23 -8.49
CA MET A 501 8.29 -28.35 -8.98
C MET A 501 8.30 -29.56 -8.03
N GLY A 502 7.60 -29.51 -6.91
CA GLY A 502 7.54 -30.61 -5.94
C GLY A 502 8.87 -30.87 -5.22
N ARG A 503 9.79 -29.89 -5.19
CA ARG A 503 11.10 -30.03 -4.56
C ARG A 503 11.03 -29.75 -3.07
N ASP A 504 11.89 -30.41 -2.29
CA ASP A 504 12.06 -30.11 -0.87
C ASP A 504 12.40 -28.63 -0.68
N THR A 505 11.54 -27.94 0.06
CA THR A 505 11.60 -26.48 0.20
C THR A 505 11.45 -26.08 1.66
N TRP A 506 12.41 -25.32 2.16
CA TRP A 506 12.36 -24.72 3.48
C TRP A 506 12.15 -23.20 3.36
N ILE A 507 11.11 -22.72 4.01
CA ILE A 507 10.70 -21.32 3.89
C ILE A 507 10.95 -20.64 5.23
N LEU A 508 11.80 -19.63 5.24
CA LEU A 508 12.00 -18.73 6.37
C LEU A 508 10.89 -17.68 6.35
N VAL A 509 10.01 -17.73 7.34
CA VAL A 509 8.74 -17.01 7.32
C VAL A 509 8.76 -15.90 8.39
N PRO A 510 8.46 -14.63 8.03
CA PRO A 510 8.37 -13.54 9.01
C PRO A 510 7.20 -13.74 9.97
N PHE A 511 7.21 -13.03 11.11
CA PHE A 511 6.14 -13.09 12.09
C PHE A 511 4.78 -12.77 11.46
N ALA A 512 4.63 -11.61 10.84
CA ALA A 512 3.46 -11.26 10.05
C ALA A 512 3.67 -11.76 8.61
N SER A 513 3.31 -13.01 8.37
CA SER A 513 3.55 -13.72 7.10
C SER A 513 2.48 -13.42 6.05
N ASP A 514 2.80 -13.77 4.79
CA ASP A 514 1.79 -13.83 3.73
C ASP A 514 0.76 -14.94 4.02
N TRP A 515 -0.47 -14.73 3.56
CA TRP A 515 -1.61 -15.63 3.78
C TRP A 515 -1.37 -17.07 3.31
N ARG A 516 -0.48 -17.28 2.35
CA ARG A 516 -0.12 -18.61 1.80
C ARG A 516 0.54 -19.51 2.83
N TRP A 517 1.18 -18.90 3.81
CA TRP A 517 1.92 -19.61 4.84
C TRP A 517 1.08 -19.84 6.10
N THR A 518 -0.16 -19.32 6.16
CA THR A 518 -1.07 -19.45 7.31
C THR A 518 -0.50 -18.85 8.61
N LEU A 519 -1.26 -18.88 9.71
CA LEU A 519 -0.81 -18.35 11.01
C LEU A 519 0.05 -19.33 11.82
N SER A 520 -0.14 -20.63 11.61
CA SER A 520 0.50 -21.67 12.41
C SER A 520 0.77 -22.91 11.55
N GLY A 521 1.47 -23.86 12.14
CA GLY A 521 1.82 -25.10 11.46
C GLY A 521 3.17 -25.02 10.74
N GLU A 522 3.70 -26.22 10.45
CA GLU A 522 5.02 -26.40 9.83
C GLU A 522 4.95 -26.56 8.31
N ARG A 523 3.77 -26.56 7.72
CA ARG A 523 3.58 -26.80 6.28
C ARG A 523 2.54 -25.85 5.69
N SER A 524 2.67 -25.56 4.40
CA SER A 524 1.72 -24.77 3.65
C SER A 524 0.64 -25.66 2.99
N PRO A 525 -0.63 -25.26 3.03
CA PRO A 525 -1.66 -25.97 2.27
C PRO A 525 -1.47 -25.87 0.75
N TRP A 526 -0.75 -24.87 0.29
CA TRP A 526 -0.45 -24.65 -1.12
C TRP A 526 0.72 -25.49 -1.62
N TYR A 527 1.67 -25.83 -0.74
CA TYR A 527 2.86 -26.63 -1.02
C TYR A 527 3.11 -27.59 0.15
N PRO A 528 2.43 -28.75 0.18
CA PRO A 528 2.48 -29.68 1.33
C PRO A 528 3.88 -30.22 1.66
N GLN A 529 4.79 -30.25 0.69
CA GLN A 529 6.19 -30.65 0.88
C GLN A 529 7.05 -29.54 1.50
N ALA A 530 6.59 -28.26 1.42
CA ALA A 530 7.37 -27.15 1.97
C ALA A 530 7.32 -27.13 3.50
N LYS A 531 8.48 -26.98 4.16
CA LYS A 531 8.61 -26.82 5.61
C LYS A 531 8.78 -25.34 5.97
N LEU A 532 8.05 -24.88 6.97
CA LEU A 532 8.00 -23.48 7.38
C LEU A 532 8.79 -23.28 8.67
N PHE A 533 9.71 -22.33 8.67
CA PHE A 533 10.51 -21.89 9.82
C PHE A 533 10.11 -20.44 10.14
N ARG A 534 9.35 -20.27 11.22
CA ARG A 534 8.69 -19.00 11.53
C ARG A 534 9.43 -18.21 12.59
N GLN A 535 9.42 -16.89 12.44
CA GLN A 535 9.77 -15.99 13.55
C GLN A 535 8.75 -16.17 14.69
N SER A 536 9.23 -16.22 15.93
CA SER A 536 8.41 -16.28 17.15
C SER A 536 7.89 -14.89 17.57
N ALA A 537 8.56 -13.83 17.17
CA ALA A 537 8.24 -12.42 17.40
C ALA A 537 8.70 -11.58 16.21
N PRO A 538 8.17 -10.36 16.02
CA PRO A 538 8.63 -9.46 14.96
C PRO A 538 10.15 -9.26 15.00
N GLY A 539 10.84 -9.57 13.88
CA GLY A 539 12.29 -9.42 13.74
C GLY A 539 13.13 -10.56 14.31
N ASP A 540 12.54 -11.61 14.88
CA ASP A 540 13.26 -12.77 15.42
C ASP A 540 13.73 -13.73 14.31
N TRP A 541 14.54 -13.22 13.37
CA TRP A 541 15.20 -14.04 12.38
C TRP A 541 16.22 -15.02 12.99
N PRO A 542 17.01 -14.65 14.04
CA PRO A 542 17.92 -15.58 14.67
C PRO A 542 17.26 -16.86 15.20
N GLY A 543 16.06 -16.74 15.81
CA GLY A 543 15.32 -17.91 16.30
C GLY A 543 14.83 -18.82 15.18
N ALA A 544 14.27 -18.25 14.10
CA ALA A 544 13.86 -19.02 12.93
C ALA A 544 15.04 -19.73 12.24
N ILE A 545 16.17 -19.04 12.09
CA ILE A 545 17.40 -19.58 11.49
C ILE A 545 17.99 -20.68 12.36
N ALA A 546 18.03 -20.53 13.69
CA ALA A 546 18.50 -21.56 14.60
C ALA A 546 17.68 -22.86 14.46
N THR A 547 16.34 -22.74 14.38
CA THR A 547 15.46 -23.88 14.15
C THR A 547 15.73 -24.56 12.80
N ALA A 548 15.97 -23.78 11.74
CA ALA A 548 16.32 -24.30 10.42
C ALA A 548 17.70 -24.99 10.45
N ARG A 549 18.70 -24.41 11.13
CA ARG A 549 20.02 -25.00 11.30
C ARG A 549 19.96 -26.36 12.01
N ASP A 550 19.21 -26.44 13.11
CA ASP A 550 19.09 -27.68 13.87
C ASP A 550 18.34 -28.77 13.07
N ALA A 551 17.46 -28.37 12.17
CA ALA A 551 16.83 -29.28 11.23
C ALA A 551 17.83 -29.75 10.15
N LEU A 552 18.72 -28.87 9.65
CA LEU A 552 19.76 -29.23 8.68
C LEU A 552 20.75 -30.25 9.25
N LEU A 553 21.21 -30.06 10.48
CA LEU A 553 22.10 -31.02 11.18
C LEU A 553 21.51 -32.43 11.18
N ARG A 554 20.23 -32.55 11.50
CA ARG A 554 19.54 -33.86 11.50
C ARG A 554 19.48 -34.53 10.13
N VAL A 555 19.39 -33.73 9.06
CA VAL A 555 19.34 -34.24 7.67
C VAL A 555 20.72 -34.70 7.21
N THR A 556 21.83 -34.13 7.75
CA THR A 556 23.19 -34.53 7.44
C THR A 556 23.68 -35.74 8.26
N GLU A 557 23.13 -35.98 9.47
CA GLU A 557 23.48 -37.10 10.34
C GLU A 557 22.80 -38.43 9.96
N THR A 558 21.71 -38.38 9.15
CA THR A 558 20.92 -39.56 8.77
C THR A 558 21.44 -40.30 7.52
N GLU A 559 22.55 -39.90 6.93
CA GLU A 559 23.28 -40.56 5.82
C GLU A 559 24.65 -41.00 6.26
#